data_b6c157798e06aaf5b7c213846f1a2702
#
_entry.id   b6c157798e06aaf5b7c213846f1a2702
#
_cell.length_a   1.000
_cell.length_b   1.000
_cell.length_c   1.000
_cell.angle_alpha   90.00
_cell.angle_beta   90.00
_cell.angle_gamma   90.00
#
_symmetry.space_group_name_H-M   'P 1'
#
loop_
_entity.id
_entity.type
_entity.pdbx_description
1 polymer ?
#
loop_
_entity_poly.entity_id
_entity_poly.type
_entity_poly.pdbx_seq_one_letter_code
_entity_poly.pdbx_strand_id
1 'polypeptide(L)'
;DWSTNPIRARDPKTGRVGHHCVKVSAGCTNCYSSRLQVRFGLPEFRADRRQGIEPFLDETKLREVLSRKKPTRIFWCDMSDLFGEWVPDEWINRCFAAMALTPQHTHLVLTKRPERMREYLSTATLTHHICGGTGCPYCHDAGRVAWHRAPFPNVHVGVSVEDQATADTRIPLLLQTPAA
;
A
#
# COMPACT_ATOMS: atom_id res chain seq x y z
N ASP A 1 17.14 -2.44 -5.06
CA ASP A 1 15.70 -2.16 -5.22
C ASP A 1 14.92 -3.47 -5.15
N TRP A 2 13.78 -3.44 -4.53
CA TRP A 2 12.91 -4.60 -4.34
C TRP A 2 11.45 -4.15 -4.29
N SER A 3 10.50 -5.02 -4.67
CA SER A 3 9.06 -4.75 -4.49
C SER A 3 8.42 -5.78 -3.57
N THR A 4 7.42 -5.35 -2.82
CA THR A 4 6.61 -6.21 -1.95
C THR A 4 5.13 -6.00 -2.22
N ASN A 5 4.39 -7.10 -2.27
CA ASN A 5 2.97 -7.12 -2.60
C ASN A 5 2.19 -7.86 -1.50
N PRO A 6 2.00 -7.24 -0.33
CA PRO A 6 1.26 -7.87 0.76
C PRO A 6 -0.25 -7.95 0.50
N ILE A 7 -0.79 -7.04 -0.33
CA ILE A 7 -2.21 -7.07 -0.71
C ILE A 7 -2.39 -8.02 -1.87
N ARG A 8 -2.97 -9.18 -1.59
CA ARG A 8 -3.18 -10.25 -2.56
C ARG A 8 -4.66 -10.61 -2.71
N ALA A 9 -4.97 -11.46 -3.67
CA ALA A 9 -6.31 -11.96 -3.87
C ALA A 9 -6.27 -13.45 -4.20
N ARG A 10 -7.24 -14.19 -3.68
CA ARG A 10 -7.45 -15.62 -3.96
C ARG A 10 -8.72 -15.80 -4.78
N ASP A 11 -8.66 -16.67 -5.75
CA ASP A 11 -9.84 -17.22 -6.40
C ASP A 11 -10.36 -18.38 -5.54
N PRO A 12 -11.55 -18.25 -4.93
CA PRO A 12 -12.07 -19.26 -4.02
C PRO A 12 -12.43 -20.58 -4.72
N LYS A 13 -12.66 -20.55 -6.06
CA LYS A 13 -13.01 -21.74 -6.84
C LYS A 13 -11.78 -22.59 -7.18
N THR A 14 -10.66 -21.95 -7.49
CA THR A 14 -9.45 -22.63 -7.94
C THR A 14 -8.34 -22.66 -6.90
N GLY A 15 -8.47 -21.87 -5.81
CA GLY A 15 -7.43 -21.69 -4.80
C GLY A 15 -6.22 -20.89 -5.30
N ARG A 16 -6.20 -20.46 -6.56
CA ARG A 16 -5.08 -19.70 -7.13
C ARG A 16 -4.95 -18.34 -6.45
N VAL A 17 -3.73 -17.97 -6.15
CA VAL A 17 -3.38 -16.70 -5.51
C VAL A 17 -2.71 -15.79 -6.52
N GLY A 18 -3.24 -14.59 -6.66
CA GLY A 18 -2.73 -13.51 -7.49
C GLY A 18 -2.90 -12.16 -6.81
N HIS A 19 -3.22 -11.16 -7.60
CA HIS A 19 -3.46 -9.80 -7.14
C HIS A 19 -4.82 -9.30 -7.62
N HIS A 20 -5.28 -8.21 -7.03
CA HIS A 20 -6.48 -7.50 -7.46
C HIS A 20 -6.21 -6.00 -7.53
N CYS A 21 -6.70 -5.38 -8.57
CA CYS A 21 -6.75 -3.94 -8.71
C CYS A 21 -7.95 -3.54 -9.57
N VAL A 22 -8.46 -2.34 -9.39
CA VAL A 22 -9.53 -1.77 -10.20
C VAL A 22 -8.97 -0.64 -11.06
N LYS A 23 -9.28 -0.67 -12.35
CA LYS A 23 -8.87 0.37 -13.30
C LYS A 23 -9.62 1.67 -12.99
N VAL A 24 -8.91 2.78 -12.82
CA VAL A 24 -9.49 4.10 -12.46
C VAL A 24 -9.18 5.21 -13.46
N SER A 25 -8.23 4.99 -14.37
CA SER A 25 -7.84 5.99 -15.36
C SER A 25 -7.37 5.37 -16.67
N ALA A 26 -7.16 6.19 -17.69
CA ALA A 26 -6.65 5.75 -18.99
C ALA A 26 -5.32 5.00 -18.90
N GLY A 27 -4.42 5.41 -18.00
CA GLY A 27 -3.15 4.71 -17.76
C GLY A 27 -3.29 3.28 -17.22
N CYS A 28 -4.48 2.93 -16.70
CA CYS A 28 -4.77 1.55 -16.31
C CYS A 28 -5.13 0.63 -17.48
N THR A 29 -5.42 1.18 -18.66
CA THR A 29 -5.79 0.39 -19.86
C THR A 29 -4.67 -0.56 -20.27
N ASN A 30 -3.43 -0.08 -20.19
CA ASN A 30 -2.24 -0.84 -20.54
C ASN A 30 -1.43 -1.28 -19.31
N CYS A 31 -2.10 -1.50 -18.18
CA CYS A 31 -1.46 -1.88 -16.92
C CYS A 31 -0.62 -3.15 -17.06
N TYR A 32 0.68 -3.04 -16.78
CA TYR A 32 1.60 -4.17 -16.86
C TYR A 32 1.24 -5.28 -15.85
N SER A 33 0.79 -4.90 -14.66
CA SER A 33 0.40 -5.84 -13.60
C SER A 33 -0.76 -6.72 -14.03
N SER A 34 -1.78 -6.11 -14.67
CA SER A 34 -2.92 -6.83 -15.22
C SER A 34 -2.51 -7.81 -16.33
N ARG A 35 -1.63 -7.37 -17.25
CA ARG A 35 -1.10 -8.23 -18.31
C ARG A 35 -0.27 -9.39 -17.76
N LEU A 36 0.57 -9.11 -16.78
CA LEU A 36 1.41 -10.12 -16.13
C LEU A 36 0.54 -11.18 -15.44
N GLN A 37 -0.52 -10.74 -14.76
CA GLN A 37 -1.47 -11.64 -14.10
C GLN A 37 -2.15 -12.59 -15.11
N VAL A 38 -2.63 -12.05 -16.25
CA VAL A 38 -3.20 -12.85 -17.33
C VAL A 38 -2.19 -13.87 -17.90
N ARG A 39 -0.93 -13.45 -18.07
CA ARG A 39 0.15 -14.35 -18.53
C ARG A 39 0.36 -15.54 -17.60
N PHE A 40 0.10 -15.39 -16.30
CA PHE A 40 0.16 -16.48 -15.32
C PHE A 40 -1.17 -17.24 -15.16
N GLY A 41 -2.11 -17.05 -16.08
CA GLY A 41 -3.40 -17.74 -16.06
C GLY A 41 -4.36 -17.26 -14.98
N LEU A 42 -4.17 -16.04 -14.49
CA LEU A 42 -5.04 -15.39 -13.53
C LEU A 42 -5.96 -14.37 -14.23
N PRO A 43 -7.12 -14.04 -13.67
CA PRO A 43 -8.05 -13.10 -14.27
C PRO A 43 -7.46 -11.69 -14.42
N GLU A 44 -7.79 -11.01 -15.51
CA GLU A 44 -7.49 -9.59 -15.68
C GLU A 44 -8.14 -8.74 -14.57
N PHE A 45 -7.51 -7.61 -14.24
CA PHE A 45 -8.09 -6.63 -13.30
C PHE A 45 -9.33 -5.94 -13.92
N ARG A 46 -10.47 -6.18 -13.31
CA ARG A 46 -11.76 -5.64 -13.76
C ARG A 46 -12.64 -5.36 -12.54
N ALA A 47 -13.38 -4.26 -12.57
CA ALA A 47 -14.27 -3.85 -11.49
C ALA A 47 -15.37 -4.90 -11.22
N ASP A 48 -15.90 -5.51 -12.29
CA ASP A 48 -16.97 -6.52 -12.23
C ASP A 48 -16.53 -7.87 -11.63
N ARG A 49 -15.23 -8.12 -11.52
CA ARG A 49 -14.70 -9.38 -10.98
C ARG A 49 -14.44 -9.39 -9.48
N ARG A 50 -14.74 -8.28 -8.78
CA ARG A 50 -14.62 -8.23 -7.32
C ARG A 50 -15.48 -9.30 -6.62
N GLN A 51 -16.61 -9.68 -7.21
CA GLN A 51 -17.52 -10.69 -6.67
C GLN A 51 -16.98 -12.14 -6.72
N GLY A 52 -15.90 -12.39 -7.42
CA GLY A 52 -15.34 -13.74 -7.58
C GLY A 52 -13.94 -13.92 -6.99
N ILE A 53 -13.48 -13.00 -6.12
CA ILE A 53 -12.16 -13.05 -5.51
C ILE A 53 -12.22 -12.69 -4.04
N GLU A 54 -11.28 -13.21 -3.27
CA GLU A 54 -11.09 -12.91 -1.85
C GLU A 54 -9.77 -12.17 -1.65
N PRO A 55 -9.80 -10.82 -1.50
CA PRO A 55 -8.61 -10.08 -1.09
C PRO A 55 -8.15 -10.51 0.30
N PHE A 56 -6.85 -10.57 0.52
CA PHE A 56 -6.28 -10.87 1.82
C PHE A 56 -4.91 -10.20 2.01
N LEU A 57 -4.53 -9.99 3.27
CA LEU A 57 -3.20 -9.54 3.64
C LEU A 57 -2.27 -10.76 3.75
N ASP A 58 -1.23 -10.80 2.92
CA ASP A 58 -0.19 -11.82 2.98
C ASP A 58 0.88 -11.43 4.02
N GLU A 59 0.72 -11.95 5.21
CA GLU A 59 1.61 -11.72 6.35
C GLU A 59 3.05 -12.16 6.08
N THR A 60 3.25 -13.13 5.19
CA THR A 60 4.60 -13.59 4.87
C THR A 60 5.40 -12.49 4.18
N LYS A 61 4.72 -11.65 3.38
CA LYS A 61 5.33 -10.50 2.73
C LYS A 61 5.74 -9.40 3.72
N LEU A 62 4.97 -9.20 4.77
CA LEU A 62 5.36 -8.30 5.86
C LEU A 62 6.58 -8.84 6.62
N ARG A 63 6.59 -10.15 6.92
CA ARG A 63 7.74 -10.79 7.58
C ARG A 63 9.01 -10.73 6.74
N GLU A 64 8.91 -10.88 5.42
CA GLU A 64 10.04 -10.70 4.50
C GLU A 64 10.67 -9.31 4.62
N VAL A 65 9.84 -8.25 4.71
CA VAL A 65 10.31 -6.87 4.94
C VAL A 65 11.03 -6.76 6.28
N LEU A 66 10.38 -7.22 7.37
CA LEU A 66 10.91 -7.14 8.73
C LEU A 66 12.22 -7.93 8.92
N SER A 67 12.39 -9.03 8.20
CA SER A 67 13.59 -9.87 8.31
C SER A 67 14.78 -9.35 7.51
N ARG A 68 14.55 -8.45 6.55
CA ARG A 68 15.60 -7.93 5.67
C ARG A 68 16.56 -7.01 6.43
N LYS A 69 17.84 -7.37 6.46
CA LYS A 69 18.86 -6.60 7.19
C LYS A 69 19.54 -5.52 6.35
N LYS A 70 19.78 -5.80 5.06
CA LYS A 70 20.48 -4.88 4.16
C LYS A 70 19.56 -3.71 3.81
N PRO A 71 20.00 -2.44 4.00
CA PRO A 71 19.26 -1.26 3.54
C PRO A 71 18.81 -1.40 2.08
N THR A 72 17.55 -1.17 1.82
CA THR A 72 16.93 -1.44 0.51
C THR A 72 15.83 -0.40 0.25
N ARG A 73 15.71 0.05 -1.00
CA ARG A 73 14.48 0.74 -1.44
C ARG A 73 13.43 -0.30 -1.76
N ILE A 74 12.27 -0.20 -1.12
CA ILE A 74 11.17 -1.16 -1.23
C ILE A 74 9.96 -0.46 -1.81
N PHE A 75 9.53 -0.91 -2.98
CA PHE A 75 8.30 -0.44 -3.61
C PHE A 75 7.12 -1.32 -3.18
N TRP A 76 6.08 -0.69 -2.64
CA TRP A 76 4.92 -1.37 -2.10
C TRP A 76 3.77 -1.43 -3.10
N CYS A 77 3.20 -2.62 -3.26
CA CYS A 77 1.99 -2.86 -4.04
C CYS A 77 2.10 -2.49 -5.52
N ASP A 78 3.25 -2.82 -6.17
CA ASP A 78 3.42 -2.63 -7.62
C ASP A 78 2.44 -3.47 -8.45
N MET A 79 1.89 -4.55 -7.87
CA MET A 79 0.87 -5.41 -8.49
C MET A 79 -0.56 -5.12 -8.05
N SER A 80 -0.77 -4.13 -7.15
CA SER A 80 -2.06 -3.74 -6.60
C SER A 80 -2.03 -2.23 -6.30
N ASP A 81 -2.95 -1.74 -5.47
CA ASP A 81 -2.93 -0.38 -4.94
C ASP A 81 -3.23 -0.45 -3.44
N LEU A 82 -2.30 0.03 -2.61
CA LEU A 82 -2.44 -0.02 -1.14
C LEU A 82 -3.66 0.76 -0.65
N PHE A 83 -4.05 1.81 -1.37
CA PHE A 83 -5.24 2.62 -1.07
C PHE A 83 -6.46 2.21 -1.90
N GLY A 84 -6.50 0.97 -2.43
CA GLY A 84 -7.68 0.40 -3.10
C GLY A 84 -8.88 0.31 -2.14
N GLU A 85 -10.09 0.55 -2.64
CA GLU A 85 -11.34 0.55 -1.84
C GLU A 85 -11.63 -0.83 -1.21
N TRP A 86 -11.00 -1.89 -1.73
CA TRP A 86 -11.10 -3.25 -1.19
C TRP A 86 -10.07 -3.55 -0.09
N VAL A 87 -9.17 -2.61 0.22
CA VAL A 87 -8.13 -2.77 1.24
C VAL A 87 -8.64 -2.15 2.55
N PRO A 88 -8.92 -2.94 3.59
CA PRO A 88 -9.30 -2.39 4.89
C PRO A 88 -8.18 -1.53 5.49
N ASP A 89 -8.53 -0.50 6.24
CA ASP A 89 -7.57 0.38 6.90
C ASP A 89 -6.64 -0.38 7.86
N GLU A 90 -7.14 -1.46 8.48
CA GLU A 90 -6.32 -2.34 9.31
C GLU A 90 -5.12 -2.93 8.54
N TRP A 91 -5.31 -3.32 7.26
CA TRP A 91 -4.21 -3.84 6.45
C TRP A 91 -3.22 -2.74 6.07
N ILE A 92 -3.72 -1.54 5.81
CA ILE A 92 -2.86 -0.37 5.56
C ILE A 92 -2.05 -0.07 6.82
N ASN A 93 -2.68 -0.07 8.00
CA ASN A 93 -2.01 0.10 9.29
C ASN A 93 -0.86 -0.89 9.48
N ARG A 94 -1.07 -2.17 9.14
CA ARG A 94 -0.04 -3.22 9.26
C ARG A 94 1.11 -3.03 8.29
N CYS A 95 0.83 -2.56 7.07
CA CYS A 95 1.88 -2.20 6.11
C CYS A 95 2.72 -1.03 6.63
N PHE A 96 2.09 0.04 7.08
CA PHE A 96 2.79 1.20 7.66
C PHE A 96 3.54 0.85 8.95
N ALA A 97 3.00 -0.03 9.77
CA ALA A 97 3.72 -0.54 10.94
C ALA A 97 5.01 -1.29 10.55
N ALA A 98 4.96 -2.13 9.51
CA ALA A 98 6.17 -2.79 9.01
C ALA A 98 7.20 -1.79 8.45
N MET A 99 6.74 -0.71 7.78
CA MET A 99 7.62 0.37 7.30
C MET A 99 8.29 1.11 8.47
N ALA A 100 7.52 1.44 9.51
CA ALA A 100 8.02 2.11 10.71
C ALA A 100 9.08 1.31 11.45
N LEU A 101 8.92 -0.03 11.49
CA LEU A 101 9.84 -0.94 12.16
C LEU A 101 11.13 -1.23 11.39
N THR A 102 11.22 -0.73 10.18
CA THR A 102 12.36 -0.97 9.31
C THR A 102 12.96 0.36 8.82
N PRO A 103 13.41 1.22 9.77
CA PRO A 103 13.92 2.56 9.44
C PRO A 103 15.18 2.53 8.58
N GLN A 104 15.87 1.39 8.49
CA GLN A 104 17.02 1.19 7.60
C GLN A 104 16.61 1.12 6.12
N HIS A 105 15.33 0.92 5.81
CA HIS A 105 14.82 0.85 4.44
C HIS A 105 14.18 2.16 4.02
N THR A 106 14.18 2.45 2.73
CA THR A 106 13.36 3.50 2.13
C THR A 106 12.13 2.85 1.51
N HIS A 107 10.95 3.24 1.95
CA HIS A 107 9.68 2.70 1.47
C HIS A 107 9.02 3.66 0.50
N LEU A 108 8.63 3.15 -0.67
CA LEU A 108 7.98 3.91 -1.73
C LEU A 108 6.56 3.37 -1.92
N VAL A 109 5.56 4.23 -1.78
CA VAL A 109 4.15 3.90 -1.96
C VAL A 109 3.56 4.83 -3.02
N LEU A 110 3.13 4.27 -4.15
CA LEU A 110 2.44 5.02 -5.19
C LEU A 110 0.97 4.58 -5.28
N THR A 111 0.10 5.55 -5.50
CA THR A 111 -1.33 5.27 -5.68
C THR A 111 -1.92 6.07 -6.85
N LYS A 112 -3.01 5.56 -7.40
CA LYS A 112 -3.93 6.28 -8.28
C LYS A 112 -5.20 6.75 -7.57
N ARG A 113 -5.22 6.66 -6.23
CA ARG A 113 -6.33 7.02 -5.33
C ARG A 113 -5.89 8.07 -4.32
N PRO A 114 -5.56 9.29 -4.76
CA PRO A 114 -5.00 10.33 -3.91
C PRO A 114 -5.99 10.80 -2.83
N GLU A 115 -7.29 10.78 -3.12
CA GLU A 115 -8.34 11.17 -2.17
C GLU A 115 -8.30 10.27 -0.94
N ARG A 116 -8.33 8.94 -1.14
CA ARG A 116 -8.29 7.98 -0.06
C ARG A 116 -6.95 7.99 0.68
N MET A 117 -5.84 8.15 -0.03
CA MET A 117 -4.53 8.30 0.60
C MET A 117 -4.50 9.51 1.52
N ARG A 118 -4.98 10.68 1.06
CA ARG A 118 -5.03 11.90 1.84
C ARG A 118 -5.94 11.75 3.05
N GLU A 119 -7.16 11.25 2.87
CA GLU A 119 -8.11 11.01 3.96
C GLU A 119 -7.51 10.09 5.02
N TYR A 120 -6.99 8.93 4.60
CA TYR A 120 -6.36 7.98 5.50
C TYR A 120 -5.19 8.59 6.26
N LEU A 121 -4.21 9.21 5.59
CA LEU A 121 -3.02 9.76 6.23
C LEU A 121 -3.32 11.01 7.09
N SER A 122 -4.41 11.72 6.83
CA SER A 122 -4.85 12.85 7.66
C SER A 122 -5.52 12.42 8.96
N THR A 123 -6.13 11.23 8.98
CA THR A 123 -6.92 10.73 10.13
C THR A 123 -6.27 9.53 10.82
N ALA A 124 -5.38 8.82 10.11
CA ALA A 124 -4.80 7.58 10.61
C ALA A 124 -4.07 7.76 11.93
N THR A 125 -4.48 6.98 12.89
CA THR A 125 -3.75 6.75 14.12
C THR A 125 -3.18 5.34 14.06
N LEU A 126 -1.89 5.23 13.80
CA LEU A 126 -1.22 3.94 13.77
C LEU A 126 -1.13 3.38 15.18
N THR A 127 -1.79 2.26 15.41
CA THR A 127 -1.67 1.55 16.68
C THR A 127 -0.39 0.73 16.65
N HIS A 128 0.55 1.08 17.50
CA HIS A 128 1.78 0.30 17.68
C HIS A 128 1.49 -0.95 18.50
N HIS A 129 1.01 -2.00 17.87
CA HIS A 129 0.94 -3.34 18.49
C HIS A 129 2.33 -3.95 18.80
N ILE A 130 3.37 -3.27 18.42
CA ILE A 130 4.73 -3.81 18.32
C ILE A 130 5.55 -3.55 19.56
N CYS A 131 5.32 -2.44 20.25
CA CYS A 131 6.00 -2.17 21.51
C CYS A 131 5.28 -2.75 22.73
N GLY A 132 4.16 -3.44 22.54
CA GLY A 132 3.39 -4.02 23.67
C GLY A 132 2.97 -3.00 24.73
N GLY A 133 2.94 -1.72 24.40
CA GLY A 133 2.68 -0.65 25.36
C GLY A 133 3.89 -0.20 26.19
N THR A 134 5.09 -0.73 25.92
CA THR A 134 6.31 -0.43 26.67
C THR A 134 7.07 0.80 26.15
N GLY A 135 6.52 1.45 25.13
CA GLY A 135 7.12 2.64 24.52
C GLY A 135 8.12 2.31 23.40
N CYS A 136 8.17 3.18 22.41
CA CYS A 136 9.19 3.17 21.38
C CYS A 136 9.45 4.63 20.94
N PRO A 137 10.54 4.90 20.19
CA PRO A 137 10.86 6.26 19.73
C PRO A 137 9.72 6.96 18.97
N TYR A 138 8.77 6.22 18.46
CA TYR A 138 7.66 6.73 17.65
C TYR A 138 6.36 6.95 18.42
N CYS A 139 6.09 6.20 19.50
CA CYS A 139 4.82 6.29 20.21
C CYS A 139 4.90 6.92 21.60
N HIS A 140 6.10 7.21 22.12
CA HIS A 140 6.29 7.83 23.43
C HIS A 140 5.38 7.24 24.53
N ASP A 141 5.30 5.92 24.62
CA ASP A 141 4.47 5.15 25.57
C ASP A 141 2.95 5.15 25.33
N ALA A 142 2.45 5.92 24.35
CA ALA A 142 1.02 5.98 24.08
C ALA A 142 0.48 4.78 23.30
N GLY A 143 1.36 3.91 22.77
CA GLY A 143 0.98 2.77 21.92
C GLY A 143 0.33 3.16 20.59
N ARG A 144 0.22 4.46 20.31
CA ARG A 144 -0.43 5.04 19.15
C ARG A 144 0.35 6.24 18.62
N VAL A 145 0.50 6.32 17.30
CA VAL A 145 1.08 7.47 16.61
C VAL A 145 0.10 7.97 15.57
N ALA A 146 -0.24 9.24 15.63
CA ALA A 146 -0.98 9.90 14.57
C ALA A 146 -0.01 10.24 13.43
N TRP A 147 -0.19 9.64 12.26
CA TRP A 147 0.68 9.84 11.10
C TRP A 147 0.88 11.32 10.76
N HIS A 148 -0.20 12.10 10.73
CA HIS A 148 -0.15 13.53 10.39
C HIS A 148 0.68 14.40 11.34
N ARG A 149 1.02 13.88 12.54
CA ARG A 149 1.87 14.58 13.52
C ARG A 149 3.33 14.19 13.45
N ALA A 150 3.61 13.00 12.92
CA ALA A 150 4.96 12.46 12.81
C ALA A 150 5.06 11.49 11.62
N PRO A 151 5.09 11.99 10.37
CA PRO A 151 5.34 11.15 9.21
C PRO A 151 6.68 10.45 9.35
N PHE A 152 6.74 9.18 8.96
CA PHE A 152 8.00 8.44 9.03
C PHE A 152 8.96 8.90 7.93
N PRO A 153 10.17 9.37 8.28
CA PRO A 153 11.09 9.98 7.30
C PRO A 153 11.59 9.00 6.23
N ASN A 154 11.44 7.71 6.48
CA ASN A 154 11.82 6.64 5.55
C ASN A 154 10.66 6.17 4.65
N VAL A 155 9.48 6.81 4.73
CA VAL A 155 8.29 6.45 3.94
C VAL A 155 7.91 7.59 3.02
N HIS A 156 8.06 7.36 1.73
CA HIS A 156 7.70 8.32 0.68
C HIS A 156 6.41 7.88 0.02
N VAL A 157 5.38 8.70 0.11
CA VAL A 157 4.11 8.48 -0.60
C VAL A 157 4.04 9.35 -1.85
N GLY A 158 3.37 8.87 -2.87
CA GLY A 158 3.25 9.57 -4.13
C GLY A 158 2.01 9.17 -4.92
N VAL A 159 1.75 9.91 -5.99
CA VAL A 159 0.66 9.62 -6.92
C VAL A 159 1.21 9.29 -8.30
N SER A 160 0.61 8.32 -8.96
CA SER A 160 0.91 8.04 -10.36
C SER A 160 0.12 9.00 -11.25
N VAL A 161 0.78 9.61 -12.21
CA VAL A 161 0.16 10.47 -13.23
C VAL A 161 0.52 9.95 -14.62
N GLU A 162 -0.42 10.04 -15.55
CA GLU A 162 -0.27 9.55 -16.92
C GLU A 162 -0.32 10.66 -17.96
N ASP A 163 -1.01 11.74 -17.65
CA ASP A 163 -1.26 12.89 -18.52
C ASP A 163 -1.46 14.17 -17.68
N GLN A 164 -1.62 15.31 -18.35
CA GLN A 164 -1.81 16.59 -17.68
C GLN A 164 -3.08 16.60 -16.81
N ALA A 165 -4.18 16.03 -17.28
CA ALA A 165 -5.45 16.01 -16.55
C ALA A 165 -5.33 15.24 -15.23
N THR A 166 -4.65 14.09 -15.24
CA THR A 166 -4.38 13.33 -14.01
C THR A 166 -3.34 14.02 -13.11
N ALA A 167 -2.38 14.76 -13.67
CA ALA A 167 -1.46 15.58 -12.90
C ALA A 167 -2.21 16.71 -12.15
N ASP A 168 -3.06 17.45 -12.88
CA ASP A 168 -3.83 18.58 -12.34
C ASP A 168 -4.79 18.16 -11.23
N THR A 169 -5.29 16.92 -11.25
CA THR A 169 -6.18 16.40 -10.21
C THR A 169 -5.42 15.76 -9.04
N ARG A 170 -4.38 14.96 -9.29
CA ARG A 170 -3.74 14.14 -8.25
C ARG A 170 -2.62 14.86 -7.51
N ILE A 171 -1.85 15.73 -8.17
CA ILE A 171 -0.75 16.45 -7.52
C ILE A 171 -1.24 17.40 -6.41
N PRO A 172 -2.29 18.21 -6.59
CA PRO A 172 -2.81 19.04 -5.50
C PRO A 172 -3.24 18.25 -4.27
N LEU A 173 -3.80 17.05 -4.45
CA LEU A 173 -4.19 16.17 -3.36
C LEU A 173 -2.96 15.59 -2.64
N LEU A 174 -1.92 15.22 -3.38
CA LEU A 174 -0.65 14.79 -2.80
C LEU A 174 -0.03 15.90 -1.94
N LEU A 175 0.00 17.14 -2.46
CA LEU A 175 0.56 18.28 -1.72
C LEU A 175 -0.22 18.64 -0.45
N GLN A 176 -1.48 18.23 -0.35
CA GLN A 176 -2.31 18.36 0.86
C GLN A 176 -2.19 17.15 1.80
N THR A 177 -1.51 16.10 1.37
CA THR A 177 -1.35 14.87 2.17
C THR A 177 -0.20 15.06 3.16
N PRO A 178 -0.41 14.80 4.46
CA PRO A 178 0.69 14.83 5.42
C PRO A 178 1.67 13.69 5.12
N ALA A 179 2.83 14.04 4.61
CA ALA A 179 3.90 13.13 4.21
C ALA A 179 5.28 13.72 4.49
N ALA A 180 6.31 12.86 4.53
CA ALA A 180 7.69 13.29 4.63
C ALA A 180 8.25 13.63 3.25
#